data_0b03c19144754b1251319162981391fa
#
_entry.id   0b03c19144754b1251319162981391fa
#
_cell.length_a   1.000
_cell.length_b   1.000
_cell.length_c   1.000
_cell.angle_alpha   90.00
_cell.angle_beta   90.00
_cell.angle_gamma   90.00
#
_symmetry.space_group_name_H-M   'P 1'
#
loop_
_entity.id
_entity.type
_entity.pdbx_description
1 polymer ?
#
loop_
_entity_poly.entity_id
_entity_poly.type
_entity_poly.pdbx_seq_one_letter_code
_entity_poly.pdbx_strand_id
1 'polypeptide(L)'
;YWSVYENCYLQERQGHTGDNLDITEAQWDNIIDWVATNLKPYGYDMICTDGFIPMLDKEHRGYMTHYGRMALKDLVAKCKAKGLKLGVYDNPLWIHSADDCVVEGTNYTYAGLKWNHKSEVLHPNAKETFTWAVAENPGCEEFIDGFFKYYKELGVDFIRMDFLSWYEDGNDRGMGIQGRGYGRESYARAMAYIAASAKKYGVFTSLVMPHMYDDANIEAQYGNMVRIVADTGTGTWWHCSAQDKGKSYSNWPNCMNQFDGFKYWAHIGGRNKIILDGDFLRLNTFDNDNERQTVVSLQLLAGGPVAVADQPGSIGNNLKFY
;
A
#
# COMPACT_ATOMS: atom_id res chain seq x y z
N TYR A 1 -5.30 0.46 -12.12
CA TYR A 1 -5.54 -0.86 -11.52
C TYR A 1 -6.84 -0.90 -10.73
N TRP A 2 -7.35 -2.10 -10.48
CA TRP A 2 -8.49 -2.33 -9.59
C TRP A 2 -8.00 -2.81 -8.22
N SER A 3 -8.57 -2.25 -7.14
CA SER A 3 -8.27 -2.64 -5.75
C SER A 3 -9.46 -3.31 -5.09
N VAL A 4 -9.19 -4.28 -4.23
CA VAL A 4 -10.18 -4.95 -3.39
C VAL A 4 -10.68 -4.07 -2.23
N TYR A 5 -10.21 -2.83 -2.12
CA TYR A 5 -10.43 -1.93 -0.98
C TYR A 5 -11.90 -1.80 -0.56
N GLU A 6 -12.84 -1.60 -1.50
CA GLU A 6 -14.26 -1.50 -1.14
C GLU A 6 -14.77 -2.76 -0.45
N ASN A 7 -14.34 -3.94 -0.90
CA ASN A 7 -14.70 -5.20 -0.26
C ASN A 7 -14.19 -5.25 1.18
N CYS A 8 -12.92 -4.94 1.40
CA CYS A 8 -12.32 -4.90 2.73
C CYS A 8 -13.02 -3.88 3.63
N TYR A 9 -13.25 -2.67 3.14
CA TYR A 9 -13.95 -1.60 3.85
C TYR A 9 -15.37 -2.00 4.30
N LEU A 10 -16.13 -2.66 3.43
CA LEU A 10 -17.47 -3.12 3.75
C LEU A 10 -17.48 -4.27 4.75
N GLN A 11 -16.52 -5.20 4.63
CA GLN A 11 -16.39 -6.31 5.56
C GLN A 11 -15.91 -5.85 6.94
N GLU A 12 -15.00 -4.89 7.02
CA GLU A 12 -14.57 -4.28 8.27
C GLU A 12 -15.76 -3.69 9.04
N ARG A 13 -16.67 -3.01 8.35
CA ARG A 13 -17.91 -2.48 8.95
C ARG A 13 -18.85 -3.56 9.45
N GLN A 14 -18.69 -4.79 9.00
CA GLN A 14 -19.40 -5.98 9.47
C GLN A 14 -18.63 -6.73 10.58
N GLY A 15 -17.48 -6.23 11.00
CA GLY A 15 -16.62 -6.82 12.02
C GLY A 15 -15.65 -7.89 11.50
N HIS A 16 -15.50 -8.03 10.18
CA HIS A 16 -14.51 -8.93 9.57
C HIS A 16 -13.20 -8.17 9.31
N THR A 17 -12.14 -8.56 10.00
CA THR A 17 -10.81 -7.94 9.86
C THR A 17 -9.71 -8.98 9.86
N GLY A 18 -8.61 -8.70 9.17
CA GLY A 18 -7.44 -9.58 9.16
C GLY A 18 -7.78 -11.00 8.73
N ASP A 19 -7.47 -11.97 9.59
CA ASP A 19 -7.69 -13.40 9.33
C ASP A 19 -9.17 -13.78 9.14
N ASN A 20 -10.09 -12.88 9.47
CA ASN A 20 -11.54 -13.08 9.30
C ASN A 20 -12.10 -12.51 7.99
N LEU A 21 -11.23 -12.02 7.11
CA LEU A 21 -11.64 -11.53 5.80
C LEU A 21 -12.29 -12.64 4.98
N ASP A 22 -13.56 -12.49 4.64
CA ASP A 22 -14.36 -13.52 3.99
C ASP A 22 -14.55 -13.24 2.49
N ILE A 23 -13.51 -13.50 1.71
CA ILE A 23 -13.58 -13.50 0.24
C ILE A 23 -13.39 -14.94 -0.22
N THR A 24 -14.46 -15.56 -0.69
CA THR A 24 -14.44 -16.94 -1.19
C THR A 24 -13.70 -17.05 -2.52
N GLU A 25 -13.27 -18.25 -2.87
CA GLU A 25 -12.67 -18.50 -4.18
C GLU A 25 -13.61 -18.14 -5.33
N ALA A 26 -14.90 -18.44 -5.21
CA ALA A 26 -15.90 -18.08 -6.21
C ALA A 26 -16.07 -16.55 -6.38
N GLN A 27 -15.95 -15.80 -5.28
CA GLN A 27 -15.94 -14.34 -5.36
C GLN A 27 -14.69 -13.84 -6.07
N TRP A 28 -13.52 -14.42 -5.79
CA TRP A 28 -12.29 -14.11 -6.51
C TRP A 28 -12.38 -14.42 -7.99
N ASP A 29 -12.91 -15.58 -8.38
CA ASP A 29 -13.11 -15.94 -9.78
C ASP A 29 -14.02 -14.93 -10.49
N ASN A 30 -15.12 -14.52 -9.87
CA ASN A 30 -16.00 -13.48 -10.38
C ASN A 30 -15.31 -12.12 -10.53
N ILE A 31 -14.52 -11.70 -9.54
CA ILE A 31 -13.76 -10.44 -9.59
C ILE A 31 -12.74 -10.47 -10.75
N ILE A 32 -11.96 -11.55 -10.86
CA ILE A 32 -10.94 -11.70 -11.90
C ILE A 32 -11.58 -11.66 -13.28
N ASP A 33 -12.66 -12.40 -13.49
CA ASP A 33 -13.38 -12.44 -14.77
C ASP A 33 -14.01 -11.08 -15.10
N TRP A 34 -14.57 -10.42 -14.11
CA TRP A 34 -15.17 -9.11 -14.30
C TRP A 34 -14.11 -8.04 -14.66
N VAL A 35 -12.98 -7.98 -13.96
CA VAL A 35 -11.87 -7.04 -14.25
C VAL A 35 -11.30 -7.34 -15.64
N ALA A 36 -11.05 -8.61 -15.97
CA ALA A 36 -10.53 -9.00 -17.27
C ALA A 36 -11.46 -8.62 -18.43
N THR A 37 -12.77 -8.71 -18.22
CA THR A 37 -13.77 -8.43 -19.25
C THR A 37 -14.06 -6.95 -19.39
N ASN A 38 -14.22 -6.23 -18.26
CA ASN A 38 -14.78 -4.89 -18.26
C ASN A 38 -13.73 -3.78 -18.09
N LEU A 39 -12.61 -4.03 -17.43
CA LEU A 39 -11.62 -3.00 -17.12
C LEU A 39 -10.32 -3.16 -17.92
N LYS A 40 -9.85 -4.39 -18.10
CA LYS A 40 -8.61 -4.66 -18.85
C LYS A 40 -8.56 -4.05 -20.25
N PRO A 41 -9.64 -4.06 -21.07
CA PRO A 41 -9.64 -3.41 -22.38
C PRO A 41 -9.31 -1.92 -22.35
N TYR A 42 -9.49 -1.28 -21.21
CA TYR A 42 -9.22 0.14 -20.98
C TYR A 42 -7.92 0.41 -20.21
N GLY A 43 -7.06 -0.61 -20.05
CA GLY A 43 -5.74 -0.46 -19.46
C GLY A 43 -5.62 -0.82 -17.98
N TYR A 44 -6.68 -1.29 -17.33
CA TYR A 44 -6.63 -1.77 -15.95
C TYR A 44 -6.14 -3.23 -15.93
N ASP A 45 -4.83 -3.41 -16.01
CA ASP A 45 -4.20 -4.72 -16.19
C ASP A 45 -3.77 -5.39 -14.88
N MET A 46 -4.13 -4.83 -13.73
CA MET A 46 -3.74 -5.33 -12.41
C MET A 46 -4.89 -5.32 -11.41
N ILE A 47 -4.97 -6.39 -10.63
CA ILE A 47 -5.75 -6.47 -9.39
C ILE A 47 -4.76 -6.29 -8.23
N CYS A 48 -5.11 -5.47 -7.24
CA CYS A 48 -4.30 -5.26 -6.04
C CYS A 48 -5.09 -5.66 -4.79
N THR A 49 -4.48 -6.44 -3.90
CA THR A 49 -5.00 -6.63 -2.55
C THR A 49 -4.87 -5.33 -1.76
N ASP A 50 -5.65 -5.17 -0.70
CA ASP A 50 -5.60 -3.98 0.15
C ASP A 50 -6.11 -4.26 1.56
N GLY A 51 -5.88 -3.32 2.47
CA GLY A 51 -6.32 -3.43 3.85
C GLY A 51 -5.51 -4.43 4.65
N PHE A 52 -6.17 -5.41 5.21
CA PHE A 52 -5.56 -6.35 6.13
C PHE A 52 -4.75 -7.44 5.42
N ILE A 53 -3.70 -7.92 6.09
CA ILE A 53 -2.91 -9.08 5.67
C ILE A 53 -3.49 -10.29 6.40
N PRO A 54 -4.38 -11.08 5.78
CA PRO A 54 -5.20 -12.02 6.52
C PRO A 54 -4.45 -13.27 6.88
N MET A 55 -3.83 -14.04 6.14
CA MET A 55 -3.21 -15.31 6.50
C MET A 55 -1.70 -15.27 6.28
N LEU A 56 -0.97 -15.34 7.37
CA LEU A 56 0.49 -15.24 7.41
C LEU A 56 1.11 -16.56 7.84
N ASP A 57 2.27 -16.88 7.30
CA ASP A 57 3.13 -17.95 7.79
C ASP A 57 3.88 -17.47 9.04
N LYS A 58 3.17 -17.41 10.18
CA LYS A 58 3.70 -16.91 11.45
C LYS A 58 4.79 -17.79 12.05
N GLU A 59 4.84 -19.05 11.67
CA GLU A 59 5.80 -20.02 12.23
C GLU A 59 7.16 -19.95 11.54
N HIS A 60 7.19 -19.56 10.24
CA HIS A 60 8.42 -19.58 9.45
C HIS A 60 8.90 -18.18 9.08
N ARG A 61 8.19 -17.48 8.19
CA ARG A 61 8.65 -16.22 7.62
C ARG A 61 7.71 -15.04 7.86
N GLY A 62 6.45 -15.30 8.18
CA GLY A 62 5.42 -14.29 8.32
C GLY A 62 4.97 -13.68 6.99
N TYR A 63 5.22 -14.34 5.86
CA TYR A 63 4.75 -13.87 4.56
C TYR A 63 3.29 -14.25 4.35
N MET A 64 2.58 -13.47 3.53
CA MET A 64 1.20 -13.75 3.19
C MET A 64 1.10 -15.02 2.34
N THR A 65 0.29 -15.98 2.78
CA THR A 65 0.05 -17.24 2.08
C THR A 65 -1.33 -17.31 1.41
N HIS A 66 -2.29 -16.58 1.94
CA HIS A 66 -3.67 -16.52 1.44
C HIS A 66 -4.18 -15.09 1.50
N TYR A 67 -5.14 -14.77 0.65
CA TYR A 67 -5.94 -13.56 0.76
C TYR A 67 -7.43 -13.92 0.64
N GLY A 68 -8.15 -13.66 1.71
CA GLY A 68 -9.45 -14.29 1.90
C GLY A 68 -9.28 -15.81 1.98
N ARG A 69 -10.11 -16.55 1.25
CA ARG A 69 -10.06 -18.02 1.23
C ARG A 69 -9.22 -18.61 0.10
N MET A 70 -8.57 -17.78 -0.72
CA MET A 70 -7.74 -18.23 -1.83
C MET A 70 -6.26 -18.19 -1.46
N ALA A 71 -5.54 -19.27 -1.76
CA ALA A 71 -4.08 -19.27 -1.68
C ALA A 71 -3.50 -18.23 -2.64
N LEU A 72 -2.52 -17.45 -2.17
CA LEU A 72 -1.94 -16.35 -2.96
C LEU A 72 -1.35 -16.83 -4.29
N LYS A 73 -0.69 -18.01 -4.29
CA LYS A 73 -0.17 -18.64 -5.52
C LYS A 73 -1.26 -18.92 -6.56
N ASP A 74 -2.45 -19.34 -6.10
CA ASP A 74 -3.56 -19.67 -6.99
C ASP A 74 -4.22 -18.38 -7.49
N LEU A 75 -4.34 -17.35 -6.65
CA LEU A 75 -4.78 -16.03 -7.03
C LEU A 75 -3.89 -15.42 -8.13
N VAL A 76 -2.57 -15.49 -7.96
CA VAL A 76 -1.60 -15.08 -8.99
C VAL A 76 -1.79 -15.86 -10.29
N ALA A 77 -1.92 -17.19 -10.22
CA ALA A 77 -2.08 -18.04 -11.39
C ALA A 77 -3.38 -17.71 -12.15
N LYS A 78 -4.49 -17.52 -11.43
CA LYS A 78 -5.78 -17.14 -12.03
C LYS A 78 -5.74 -15.75 -12.68
N CYS A 79 -5.13 -14.76 -12.04
CA CYS A 79 -4.90 -13.43 -12.64
C CYS A 79 -4.09 -13.56 -13.95
N LYS A 80 -2.98 -14.27 -13.92
CA LYS A 80 -2.13 -14.49 -15.10
C LYS A 80 -2.85 -15.20 -16.24
N ALA A 81 -3.69 -16.20 -15.94
CA ALA A 81 -4.50 -16.90 -16.94
C ALA A 81 -5.45 -15.97 -17.71
N LYS A 82 -5.86 -14.85 -17.12
CA LYS A 82 -6.67 -13.80 -17.74
C LYS A 82 -5.83 -12.63 -18.28
N GLY A 83 -4.50 -12.74 -18.21
CA GLY A 83 -3.56 -11.69 -18.61
C GLY A 83 -3.60 -10.46 -17.71
N LEU A 84 -3.91 -10.66 -16.43
CA LEU A 84 -3.84 -9.67 -15.38
C LEU A 84 -2.60 -9.90 -14.51
N LYS A 85 -2.12 -8.86 -13.87
CA LYS A 85 -1.09 -8.91 -12.82
C LYS A 85 -1.77 -8.95 -11.45
N LEU A 86 -1.07 -9.44 -10.44
CA LEU A 86 -1.44 -9.27 -9.05
C LEU A 86 -0.47 -8.31 -8.36
N GLY A 87 -1.01 -7.27 -7.74
CA GLY A 87 -0.34 -6.44 -6.76
C GLY A 87 -0.73 -6.85 -5.35
N VAL A 88 0.15 -6.64 -4.39
CA VAL A 88 -0.05 -7.04 -3.00
C VAL A 88 0.13 -5.84 -2.07
N TYR A 89 -0.79 -5.71 -1.10
CA TYR A 89 -0.66 -4.82 0.04
C TYR A 89 0.10 -5.55 1.15
N ASP A 90 1.32 -5.12 1.43
CA ASP A 90 2.18 -5.62 2.49
C ASP A 90 3.34 -4.63 2.71
N ASN A 91 4.07 -4.75 3.81
CA ASN A 91 5.20 -3.88 4.09
C ASN A 91 6.46 -4.70 4.42
N PRO A 92 7.57 -4.54 3.68
CA PRO A 92 8.80 -5.30 3.89
C PRO A 92 9.48 -5.03 5.25
N LEU A 93 9.02 -4.02 6.01
CA LEU A 93 9.51 -3.72 7.35
C LEU A 93 8.68 -4.37 8.45
N TRP A 94 7.54 -4.99 8.15
CA TRP A 94 6.74 -5.69 9.15
C TRP A 94 7.29 -7.08 9.48
N ILE A 95 7.37 -7.40 10.76
CA ILE A 95 7.73 -8.73 11.26
C ILE A 95 6.47 -9.40 11.82
N HIS A 96 6.02 -10.45 11.16
CA HIS A 96 4.82 -11.23 11.52
C HIS A 96 5.14 -12.64 11.98
N SER A 97 6.41 -12.94 12.25
CA SER A 97 6.88 -14.29 12.55
C SER A 97 7.46 -14.41 13.95
N ALA A 98 7.77 -15.64 14.36
CA ALA A 98 8.35 -15.94 15.65
C ALA A 98 9.79 -15.41 15.77
N ASP A 99 10.19 -15.11 17.01
CA ASP A 99 11.47 -14.47 17.34
C ASP A 99 12.70 -15.33 16.99
N ASP A 100 12.55 -16.64 17.02
CA ASP A 100 13.59 -17.63 16.74
C ASP A 100 13.73 -17.96 15.24
N CYS A 101 12.86 -17.46 14.38
CA CYS A 101 13.02 -17.58 12.94
C CYS A 101 14.32 -16.93 12.51
N VAL A 102 15.01 -17.54 11.54
CA VAL A 102 16.28 -17.07 11.01
C VAL A 102 16.04 -16.40 9.65
N VAL A 103 16.65 -15.23 9.46
CA VAL A 103 16.67 -14.53 8.17
C VAL A 103 17.39 -15.38 7.14
N GLU A 104 16.77 -15.62 6.00
CA GLU A 104 17.28 -16.51 4.94
C GLU A 104 18.70 -16.13 4.51
N GLY A 105 19.60 -17.10 4.48
CA GLY A 105 21.00 -16.92 4.09
C GLY A 105 21.88 -16.29 5.14
N THR A 106 21.40 -16.12 6.37
CA THR A 106 22.15 -15.51 7.48
C THR A 106 22.08 -16.35 8.76
N ASN A 107 22.75 -15.86 9.82
CA ASN A 107 22.61 -16.37 11.18
C ASN A 107 21.82 -15.41 12.09
N TYR A 108 21.21 -14.37 11.54
CA TYR A 108 20.43 -13.39 12.29
C TYR A 108 19.02 -13.90 12.54
N THR A 109 18.50 -13.73 13.76
CA THR A 109 17.14 -14.09 14.11
C THR A 109 16.20 -12.88 13.93
N TYR A 110 14.90 -13.15 13.79
CA TYR A 110 13.90 -12.10 13.73
C TYR A 110 13.82 -11.28 15.01
N ALA A 111 14.12 -11.88 16.17
CA ALA A 111 14.30 -11.12 17.41
C ALA A 111 15.37 -10.03 17.29
N GLY A 112 16.48 -10.34 16.60
CA GLY A 112 17.60 -9.42 16.39
C GLY A 112 17.28 -8.25 15.46
N LEU A 113 16.23 -8.36 14.63
CA LEU A 113 15.79 -7.28 13.74
C LEU A 113 14.96 -6.22 14.46
N LYS A 114 14.32 -6.59 15.57
CA LYS A 114 13.35 -5.73 16.29
C LYS A 114 14.07 -4.65 17.08
N TRP A 115 13.29 -3.64 17.51
CA TRP A 115 13.81 -2.63 18.43
C TRP A 115 14.39 -3.26 19.70
N ASN A 116 15.50 -2.76 20.13
CA ASN A 116 16.13 -3.04 21.41
C ASN A 116 16.51 -1.70 22.09
N HIS A 117 16.81 -1.73 23.38
CA HIS A 117 17.11 -0.50 24.14
C HIS A 117 18.34 0.27 23.67
N LYS A 118 19.11 -0.26 22.72
CA LYS A 118 20.27 0.42 22.11
C LYS A 118 19.89 1.12 20.81
N SER A 119 18.74 0.78 20.21
CA SER A 119 18.24 1.48 19.01
C SER A 119 17.69 2.84 19.40
N GLU A 120 18.11 3.88 18.69
CA GLU A 120 17.56 5.22 18.86
C GLU A 120 16.11 5.24 18.39
N VAL A 121 15.25 5.89 19.15
CA VAL A 121 13.83 6.07 18.85
C VAL A 121 13.34 7.41 19.37
N LEU A 122 12.33 7.96 18.72
CA LEU A 122 11.74 9.25 19.10
C LEU A 122 10.80 9.13 20.32
N HIS A 123 10.09 8.01 20.44
CA HIS A 123 9.12 7.75 21.50
C HIS A 123 9.41 6.43 22.23
N PRO A 124 10.43 6.38 23.11
CA PRO A 124 10.92 5.12 23.70
C PRO A 124 9.87 4.34 24.52
N ASN A 125 8.88 5.03 25.04
CA ASN A 125 7.81 4.45 25.86
C ASN A 125 6.53 4.15 25.06
N ALA A 126 6.50 4.45 23.76
CA ALA A 126 5.33 4.18 22.94
C ALA A 126 5.13 2.68 22.73
N LYS A 127 3.86 2.26 22.74
CA LYS A 127 3.47 0.92 22.33
C LYS A 127 3.46 0.87 20.79
N GLU A 128 4.14 -0.13 20.23
CA GLU A 128 4.11 -0.36 18.79
C GLU A 128 2.77 -0.94 18.35
N THR A 129 2.18 -0.36 17.31
CA THR A 129 1.06 -0.96 16.60
C THR A 129 1.52 -2.09 15.69
N PHE A 130 2.65 -1.90 15.01
CA PHE A 130 3.30 -2.94 14.21
C PHE A 130 4.66 -3.30 14.81
N THR A 131 5.11 -4.54 14.61
CA THR A 131 6.48 -4.93 14.90
C THR A 131 7.35 -4.66 13.68
N TRP A 132 8.34 -3.78 13.84
CA TRP A 132 9.19 -3.32 12.74
C TRP A 132 10.56 -3.98 12.73
N ALA A 133 11.08 -4.24 11.53
CA ALA A 133 12.50 -4.50 11.31
C ALA A 133 13.25 -3.16 11.29
N VAL A 134 14.18 -2.98 12.24
CA VAL A 134 14.96 -1.75 12.40
C VAL A 134 16.11 -1.76 11.41
N ALA A 135 16.22 -0.75 10.56
CA ALA A 135 17.15 -0.74 9.43
C ALA A 135 18.65 -0.81 9.84
N GLU A 136 18.98 -0.35 11.04
CA GLU A 136 20.33 -0.41 11.61
C GLU A 136 20.72 -1.80 12.11
N ASN A 137 19.75 -2.67 12.35
CA ASN A 137 20.04 -3.99 12.91
C ASN A 137 20.62 -4.93 11.85
N PRO A 138 21.64 -5.72 12.19
CA PRO A 138 22.21 -6.70 11.28
C PRO A 138 21.15 -7.70 10.81
N GLY A 139 21.12 -7.96 9.51
CA GLY A 139 20.16 -8.85 8.87
C GLY A 139 18.91 -8.16 8.33
N CYS A 140 18.71 -6.86 8.57
CA CYS A 140 17.52 -6.15 8.07
C CYS A 140 17.53 -6.04 6.54
N GLU A 141 18.67 -5.78 5.92
CA GLU A 141 18.79 -5.74 4.45
C GLU A 141 18.43 -7.09 3.83
N GLU A 142 18.94 -8.18 4.38
CA GLU A 142 18.66 -9.55 3.91
C GLU A 142 17.20 -9.96 4.16
N PHE A 143 16.62 -9.49 5.26
CA PHE A 143 15.19 -9.69 5.54
C PHE A 143 14.31 -9.02 4.46
N ILE A 144 14.61 -7.77 4.11
CA ILE A 144 13.94 -7.05 3.04
C ILE A 144 14.17 -7.72 1.69
N ASP A 145 15.40 -8.17 1.39
CA ASP A 145 15.71 -8.90 0.16
C ASP A 145 14.88 -10.21 0.04
N GLY A 146 14.78 -10.97 1.13
CA GLY A 146 13.96 -12.17 1.21
C GLY A 146 12.47 -11.92 0.97
N PHE A 147 11.94 -10.80 1.45
CA PHE A 147 10.56 -10.39 1.20
C PHE A 147 10.28 -10.18 -0.30
N PHE A 148 11.10 -9.40 -0.98
CA PHE A 148 10.92 -9.15 -2.42
C PHE A 148 11.15 -10.40 -3.26
N LYS A 149 12.11 -11.24 -2.87
CA LYS A 149 12.36 -12.55 -3.49
C LYS A 149 11.11 -13.42 -3.42
N TYR A 150 10.52 -13.57 -2.24
CA TYR A 150 9.31 -14.39 -2.01
C TYR A 150 8.16 -13.98 -2.92
N TYR A 151 7.80 -12.70 -2.91
CA TYR A 151 6.70 -12.22 -3.73
C TYR A 151 6.97 -12.33 -5.22
N LYS A 152 8.22 -12.07 -5.65
CA LYS A 152 8.61 -12.26 -7.06
C LYS A 152 8.54 -13.71 -7.51
N GLU A 153 8.96 -14.64 -6.68
CA GLU A 153 8.86 -16.09 -6.98
C GLU A 153 7.40 -16.54 -7.12
N LEU A 154 6.48 -15.98 -6.36
CA LEU A 154 5.04 -16.17 -6.57
C LEU A 154 4.54 -15.53 -7.86
N GLY A 155 5.24 -14.53 -8.39
CA GLY A 155 4.90 -13.79 -9.59
C GLY A 155 4.14 -12.50 -9.34
N VAL A 156 4.30 -11.92 -8.16
CA VAL A 156 3.85 -10.57 -7.82
C VAL A 156 4.88 -9.56 -8.33
N ASP A 157 4.39 -8.50 -8.98
CA ASP A 157 5.23 -7.46 -9.58
C ASP A 157 4.99 -6.06 -8.98
N PHE A 158 4.11 -5.95 -7.99
CA PHE A 158 3.72 -4.68 -7.36
C PHE A 158 3.45 -4.87 -5.87
N ILE A 159 4.07 -4.06 -5.04
CA ILE A 159 3.86 -4.02 -3.58
C ILE A 159 3.41 -2.62 -3.16
N ARG A 160 2.26 -2.56 -2.46
CA ARG A 160 1.72 -1.36 -1.82
C ARG A 160 2.09 -1.39 -0.35
N MET A 161 3.02 -0.51 0.06
CA MET A 161 3.61 -0.47 1.41
C MET A 161 2.98 0.65 2.21
N ASP A 162 2.28 0.31 3.27
CA ASP A 162 1.53 1.29 4.08
C ASP A 162 2.20 1.58 5.43
N PHE A 163 1.70 2.63 6.10
CA PHE A 163 2.11 3.09 7.43
C PHE A 163 3.57 3.54 7.55
N LEU A 164 4.16 4.04 6.48
CA LEU A 164 5.57 4.45 6.46
C LEU A 164 5.89 5.57 7.45
N SER A 165 4.95 6.49 7.69
CA SER A 165 5.07 7.54 8.70
C SER A 165 5.21 7.00 10.13
N TRP A 166 4.59 5.86 10.42
CA TRP A 166 4.69 5.25 11.75
C TRP A 166 6.06 4.62 11.99
N TYR A 167 6.72 4.16 10.94
CA TYR A 167 8.11 3.75 11.02
C TYR A 167 9.04 4.96 11.25
N GLU A 168 8.85 6.03 10.47
CA GLU A 168 9.75 7.19 10.47
C GLU A 168 9.72 7.94 11.81
N ASP A 169 8.55 8.40 12.26
CA ASP A 169 8.45 9.17 13.50
C ASP A 169 7.46 8.63 14.54
N GLY A 170 6.80 7.52 14.25
CA GLY A 170 5.85 6.90 15.18
C GLY A 170 4.55 7.65 15.34
N ASN A 171 4.27 8.66 14.52
CA ASN A 171 3.14 9.55 14.71
C ASN A 171 2.26 9.64 13.46
N ASP A 172 0.98 9.81 13.68
CA ASP A 172 -0.03 10.13 12.69
C ASP A 172 -0.82 11.34 13.15
N ARG A 173 -1.05 12.30 12.25
CA ARG A 173 -1.75 13.53 12.61
C ARG A 173 -3.16 13.30 13.15
N GLY A 174 -3.88 12.33 12.60
CA GLY A 174 -5.25 12.00 13.00
C GLY A 174 -5.33 11.08 14.21
N MET A 175 -4.38 10.15 14.34
CA MET A 175 -4.40 9.09 15.35
C MET A 175 -3.39 9.29 16.49
N GLY A 176 -2.47 10.26 16.39
CA GLY A 176 -1.42 10.49 17.38
C GLY A 176 -0.30 9.48 17.32
N ILE A 177 0.35 9.21 18.46
CA ILE A 177 1.51 8.31 18.54
C ILE A 177 1.05 6.86 18.40
N GLN A 178 1.57 6.18 17.37
CA GLN A 178 1.26 4.80 16.97
C GLN A 178 2.44 3.85 17.16
N GLY A 179 3.62 4.36 17.45
CA GLY A 179 4.83 3.57 17.63
C GLY A 179 6.01 4.41 18.11
N ARG A 180 7.18 3.80 18.14
CA ARG A 180 8.40 4.42 18.64
C ARG A 180 9.00 5.46 17.71
N GLY A 181 8.85 5.28 16.40
CA GLY A 181 9.50 6.11 15.39
C GLY A 181 11.01 5.97 15.42
N TYR A 182 11.58 5.50 14.32
CA TYR A 182 12.99 5.17 14.21
C TYR A 182 13.83 6.31 13.61
N GLY A 183 13.18 7.41 13.25
CA GLY A 183 13.84 8.62 12.76
C GLY A 183 14.11 8.63 11.26
N ARG A 184 14.45 9.82 10.78
CA ARG A 184 14.66 10.12 9.35
C ARG A 184 15.79 9.32 8.72
N GLU A 185 16.90 9.13 9.44
CA GLU A 185 18.06 8.39 8.93
C GLU A 185 17.77 6.89 8.79
N SER A 186 17.10 6.29 9.78
CA SER A 186 16.65 4.90 9.73
C SER A 186 15.66 4.68 8.59
N TYR A 187 14.71 5.60 8.42
CA TYR A 187 13.77 5.57 7.32
C TYR A 187 14.47 5.64 5.96
N ALA A 188 15.40 6.57 5.77
CA ALA A 188 16.17 6.68 4.53
C ALA A 188 16.98 5.39 4.22
N ARG A 189 17.57 4.77 5.24
CA ARG A 189 18.30 3.50 5.12
C ARG A 189 17.35 2.36 4.73
N ALA A 190 16.20 2.24 5.39
CA ALA A 190 15.17 1.26 5.06
C ALA A 190 14.71 1.43 3.62
N MET A 191 14.43 2.65 3.18
CA MET A 191 13.99 2.95 1.81
C MET A 191 15.06 2.62 0.78
N ALA A 192 16.35 2.81 1.10
CA ALA A 192 17.45 2.41 0.23
C ALA A 192 17.51 0.87 0.05
N TYR A 193 17.37 0.08 1.13
CA TYR A 193 17.31 -1.38 1.05
C TYR A 193 16.11 -1.86 0.26
N ILE A 194 14.93 -1.26 0.49
CA ILE A 194 13.70 -1.54 -0.25
C ILE A 194 13.90 -1.27 -1.74
N ALA A 195 14.42 -0.10 -2.11
CA ALA A 195 14.66 0.27 -3.51
C ALA A 195 15.66 -0.66 -4.21
N ALA A 196 16.74 -1.04 -3.52
CA ALA A 196 17.75 -1.96 -4.05
C ALA A 196 17.15 -3.34 -4.33
N SER A 197 16.40 -3.91 -3.37
CA SER A 197 15.76 -5.21 -3.51
C SER A 197 14.63 -5.19 -4.53
N ALA A 198 13.77 -4.19 -4.51
CA ALA A 198 12.71 -4.01 -5.50
C ALA A 198 13.27 -3.94 -6.92
N LYS A 199 14.35 -3.18 -7.14
CA LYS A 199 15.06 -3.11 -8.43
C LYS A 199 15.67 -4.45 -8.82
N LYS A 200 16.32 -5.17 -7.89
CA LYS A 200 16.94 -6.48 -8.12
C LYS A 200 15.94 -7.50 -8.65
N TYR A 201 14.73 -7.52 -8.08
CA TYR A 201 13.69 -8.46 -8.45
C TYR A 201 12.68 -7.93 -9.48
N GLY A 202 12.80 -6.67 -9.88
CA GLY A 202 11.89 -6.04 -10.84
C GLY A 202 10.47 -5.92 -10.28
N VAL A 203 10.32 -5.53 -9.01
CA VAL A 203 9.05 -5.28 -8.34
C VAL A 203 8.82 -3.78 -8.23
N PHE A 204 7.64 -3.33 -8.56
CA PHE A 204 7.23 -1.94 -8.46
C PHE A 204 6.72 -1.64 -7.03
N THR A 205 7.16 -0.53 -6.45
CA THR A 205 6.79 -0.13 -5.10
C THR A 205 5.86 1.08 -5.08
N SER A 206 4.81 0.99 -4.28
CA SER A 206 3.88 2.09 -3.98
C SER A 206 4.01 2.45 -2.51
N LEU A 207 4.44 3.69 -2.24
CA LEU A 207 4.64 4.22 -0.90
C LEU A 207 3.34 4.84 -0.39
N VAL A 208 2.84 4.37 0.75
CA VAL A 208 1.61 4.84 1.36
C VAL A 208 1.88 5.40 2.75
N MET A 209 1.20 6.48 3.10
CA MET A 209 1.36 7.21 4.36
C MET A 209 2.80 7.68 4.67
N PRO A 210 3.63 8.14 3.72
CA PRO A 210 4.89 8.77 4.08
C PRO A 210 4.65 10.20 4.56
N HIS A 211 5.51 10.71 5.45
CA HIS A 211 5.42 12.12 5.85
C HIS A 211 5.81 13.10 4.75
N MET A 212 6.65 12.67 3.84
CA MET A 212 7.15 13.50 2.73
C MET A 212 7.88 14.76 3.22
N TYR A 213 8.71 14.60 4.26
CA TYR A 213 9.57 15.68 4.76
C TYR A 213 10.61 16.09 3.70
N ASP A 214 11.15 17.27 3.87
CA ASP A 214 12.21 17.81 3.00
C ASP A 214 11.87 17.72 1.51
N ASP A 215 10.63 18.08 1.18
CA ASP A 215 10.11 18.08 -0.19
C ASP A 215 10.04 16.66 -0.81
N ALA A 216 9.81 15.65 0.03
CA ALA A 216 9.72 14.25 -0.34
C ALA A 216 11.01 13.70 -0.99
N ASN A 217 12.17 14.18 -0.58
CA ASN A 217 13.44 13.81 -1.20
C ASN A 217 13.76 12.31 -1.09
N ILE A 218 13.40 11.64 0.02
CA ILE A 218 13.59 10.20 0.19
C ILE A 218 12.62 9.42 -0.71
N GLU A 219 11.33 9.79 -0.69
CA GLU A 219 10.31 9.14 -1.50
C GLU A 219 10.60 9.30 -2.99
N ALA A 220 11.00 10.50 -3.42
CA ALA A 220 11.36 10.78 -4.81
C ALA A 220 12.64 10.04 -5.26
N GLN A 221 13.56 9.78 -4.34
CA GLN A 221 14.81 9.06 -4.63
C GLN A 221 14.60 7.54 -4.71
N TYR A 222 13.79 6.97 -3.84
CA TYR A 222 13.71 5.52 -3.62
C TYR A 222 12.39 4.88 -4.04
N GLY A 223 11.29 5.64 -4.16
CA GLY A 223 9.97 5.15 -4.52
C GLY A 223 9.72 5.15 -6.03
N ASN A 224 8.83 4.26 -6.48
CA ASN A 224 8.29 4.32 -7.84
C ASN A 224 6.98 5.13 -7.89
N MET A 225 6.15 4.99 -6.86
CA MET A 225 4.88 5.68 -6.71
C MET A 225 4.71 6.11 -5.25
N VAL A 226 4.06 7.24 -5.01
CA VAL A 226 3.82 7.76 -3.66
C VAL A 226 2.40 8.31 -3.54
N ARG A 227 1.73 7.93 -2.48
CA ARG A 227 0.42 8.48 -2.14
C ARG A 227 0.57 9.85 -1.50
N ILE A 228 -0.12 10.83 -2.08
CA ILE A 228 0.04 12.26 -1.78
C ILE A 228 -1.13 12.87 -1.01
N VAL A 229 -2.07 12.06 -0.56
CA VAL A 229 -3.34 12.50 0.02
C VAL A 229 -3.82 11.51 1.09
N ALA A 230 -4.64 12.00 2.02
CA ALA A 230 -5.35 11.15 3.00
C ALA A 230 -6.26 10.13 2.32
N ASP A 231 -6.89 9.25 3.09
CA ASP A 231 -7.78 8.19 2.59
C ASP A 231 -9.03 8.77 1.90
N THR A 232 -8.91 9.03 0.61
CA THR A 232 -10.05 9.44 -0.24
C THR A 232 -10.84 8.24 -0.75
N GLY A 233 -10.29 7.04 -0.67
CA GLY A 233 -10.95 5.77 -0.99
C GLY A 233 -12.18 5.47 -0.13
N THR A 234 -12.36 6.13 1.02
CA THR A 234 -13.61 6.13 1.78
C THR A 234 -14.80 6.60 0.95
N GLY A 235 -14.55 7.35 -0.12
CA GLY A 235 -15.53 7.74 -1.13
C GLY A 235 -16.08 9.15 -0.95
N THR A 236 -17.05 9.48 -1.74
CA THR A 236 -17.76 10.76 -1.89
C THR A 236 -16.93 11.89 -2.47
N TRP A 237 -17.62 12.82 -3.11
CA TRP A 237 -17.02 14.05 -3.65
C TRP A 237 -16.29 14.88 -2.59
N TRP A 238 -16.83 14.90 -1.37
CA TRP A 238 -16.25 15.70 -0.27
C TRP A 238 -14.82 15.25 0.07
N HIS A 239 -14.58 13.94 0.21
CA HIS A 239 -13.24 13.42 0.50
C HIS A 239 -12.26 13.69 -0.66
N CYS A 240 -12.72 13.59 -1.90
CA CYS A 240 -11.85 13.80 -3.06
C CYS A 240 -11.53 15.27 -3.34
N SER A 241 -12.43 16.22 -3.01
CA SER A 241 -12.33 17.61 -3.50
C SER A 241 -12.38 18.70 -2.45
N ALA A 242 -12.99 18.45 -1.29
CA ALA A 242 -13.38 19.53 -0.38
C ALA A 242 -12.87 19.37 1.05
N GLN A 243 -12.50 18.16 1.46
CA GLN A 243 -12.01 17.92 2.81
C GLN A 243 -10.74 18.73 3.08
N ASP A 244 -10.75 19.52 4.14
CA ASP A 244 -9.66 20.33 4.67
C ASP A 244 -8.70 20.84 3.58
N LYS A 245 -9.10 21.92 2.91
CA LYS A 245 -8.34 22.46 1.77
C LYS A 245 -6.96 22.97 2.16
N GLY A 246 -6.02 22.74 1.27
CA GLY A 246 -4.65 23.20 1.36
C GLY A 246 -3.69 22.10 1.85
N LYS A 247 -2.39 22.46 1.83
CA LYS A 247 -1.34 21.68 2.49
C LYS A 247 -1.09 22.29 3.86
N SER A 248 -1.59 21.67 4.91
CA SER A 248 -1.59 22.28 6.25
C SER A 248 -0.39 21.86 7.08
N TYR A 249 0.21 20.68 6.80
CA TYR A 249 1.20 20.07 7.66
C TYR A 249 2.34 19.47 6.86
N SER A 250 3.49 19.27 7.51
CA SER A 250 4.62 18.52 6.97
C SER A 250 4.54 17.03 7.24
N ASN A 251 3.73 16.59 8.23
CA ASN A 251 3.54 15.18 8.56
C ASN A 251 2.26 14.62 7.95
N TRP A 252 2.19 13.32 7.80
CA TRP A 252 1.03 12.60 7.24
C TRP A 252 -0.25 12.76 8.09
N PRO A 253 -1.43 12.93 7.46
CA PRO A 253 -1.62 13.39 6.09
C PRO A 253 -1.38 14.91 5.97
N ASN A 254 -0.63 15.32 4.93
CA ASN A 254 -0.36 16.74 4.68
C ASN A 254 -1.36 17.40 3.73
N CYS A 255 -1.99 16.64 2.86
CA CYS A 255 -3.14 17.03 2.05
C CYS A 255 -4.30 16.07 2.31
N MET A 256 -5.51 16.60 2.45
CA MET A 256 -6.69 15.80 2.79
C MET A 256 -7.54 15.45 1.57
N ASN A 257 -7.34 16.09 0.44
CA ASN A 257 -8.10 15.86 -0.79
C ASN A 257 -7.19 15.77 -2.02
N GLN A 258 -7.68 15.13 -3.09
CA GLN A 258 -6.89 14.85 -4.29
C GLN A 258 -6.45 16.11 -5.03
N PHE A 259 -7.29 17.14 -5.10
CA PHE A 259 -6.94 18.38 -5.81
C PHE A 259 -5.75 19.07 -5.18
N ASP A 260 -5.76 19.21 -3.86
CA ASP A 260 -4.64 19.82 -3.14
C ASP A 260 -3.40 18.91 -3.16
N GLY A 261 -3.57 17.61 -3.04
CA GLY A 261 -2.46 16.65 -3.16
C GLY A 261 -1.73 16.79 -4.49
N PHE A 262 -2.43 16.70 -5.60
CA PHE A 262 -1.83 16.86 -6.93
C PHE A 262 -1.25 18.26 -7.16
N LYS A 263 -1.93 19.32 -6.67
CA LYS A 263 -1.45 20.69 -6.79
C LYS A 263 -0.12 20.91 -6.06
N TYR A 264 -0.02 20.48 -4.81
CA TYR A 264 1.15 20.74 -3.97
C TYR A 264 2.35 19.85 -4.28
N TRP A 265 2.10 18.61 -4.76
CA TRP A 265 3.16 17.64 -5.03
C TRP A 265 3.50 17.51 -6.53
N ALA A 266 2.88 18.29 -7.41
CA ALA A 266 3.13 18.23 -8.85
C ALA A 266 4.62 18.36 -9.23
N HIS A 267 5.40 19.10 -8.46
CA HIS A 267 6.82 19.36 -8.75
C HIS A 267 7.73 18.15 -8.58
N ILE A 268 7.36 17.17 -7.73
CA ILE A 268 8.12 15.92 -7.58
C ILE A 268 7.70 14.84 -8.59
N GLY A 269 6.49 14.94 -9.14
CA GLY A 269 5.94 14.02 -10.12
C GLY A 269 6.32 14.34 -11.57
N GLY A 270 6.03 13.42 -12.48
CA GLY A 270 6.19 13.61 -13.91
C GLY A 270 7.03 12.55 -14.61
N ARG A 271 7.34 12.79 -15.90
CA ARG A 271 8.08 11.83 -16.71
C ARG A 271 9.47 11.57 -16.12
N ASN A 272 9.81 10.30 -15.89
CA ASN A 272 11.04 9.84 -15.26
C ASN A 272 11.23 10.30 -13.81
N LYS A 273 10.14 10.66 -13.15
CA LYS A 273 10.07 10.99 -11.73
C LYS A 273 9.13 10.00 -11.04
N ILE A 274 8.90 10.20 -9.73
CA ILE A 274 7.94 9.41 -8.98
C ILE A 274 6.52 9.62 -9.51
N ILE A 275 5.72 8.56 -9.50
CA ILE A 275 4.30 8.62 -9.85
C ILE A 275 3.51 9.09 -8.63
N LEU A 276 2.66 10.10 -8.81
CA LEU A 276 1.79 10.59 -7.75
C LEU A 276 0.50 9.76 -7.69
N ASP A 277 0.18 9.22 -6.53
CA ASP A 277 -1.04 8.44 -6.29
C ASP A 277 -2.07 9.27 -5.52
N GLY A 278 -3.21 9.51 -6.16
CA GLY A 278 -4.34 10.25 -5.59
C GLY A 278 -5.31 9.38 -4.80
N ASP A 279 -4.95 8.11 -4.51
CA ASP A 279 -5.79 7.13 -3.84
C ASP A 279 -6.93 6.57 -4.70
N PHE A 280 -7.66 5.59 -4.16
CA PHE A 280 -8.72 4.88 -4.85
C PHE A 280 -9.95 5.73 -5.13
N LEU A 281 -10.59 5.43 -6.25
CA LEU A 281 -11.91 5.96 -6.58
C LEU A 281 -12.99 4.91 -6.29
N ARG A 282 -14.06 5.36 -5.63
CA ARG A 282 -15.31 4.61 -5.46
C ARG A 282 -16.44 5.44 -6.04
N LEU A 283 -16.62 5.35 -7.37
CA LEU A 283 -17.55 6.19 -8.12
C LEU A 283 -19.02 5.96 -7.74
N ASN A 284 -19.34 4.79 -7.17
CA ASN A 284 -20.68 4.50 -6.63
C ASN A 284 -21.07 5.42 -5.47
N THR A 285 -20.12 6.08 -4.83
CA THR A 285 -20.33 6.97 -3.69
C THR A 285 -20.55 8.43 -4.07
N PHE A 286 -20.46 8.77 -5.36
CA PHE A 286 -20.62 10.14 -5.85
C PHE A 286 -22.07 10.39 -6.27
N ASP A 287 -22.55 11.62 -6.06
CA ASP A 287 -23.95 11.96 -6.28
C ASP A 287 -24.32 12.09 -7.76
N ASN A 288 -23.38 12.56 -8.60
CA ASN A 288 -23.68 12.85 -9.99
C ASN A 288 -22.51 12.54 -10.94
N ASP A 289 -22.81 12.50 -12.23
CA ASP A 289 -21.87 12.14 -13.29
C ASP A 289 -20.74 13.19 -13.48
N ASN A 290 -21.01 14.48 -13.20
CA ASN A 290 -19.97 15.51 -13.31
C ASN A 290 -18.86 15.30 -12.27
N GLU A 291 -19.22 14.93 -11.05
CA GLU A 291 -18.25 14.59 -10.00
C GLU A 291 -17.39 13.42 -10.41
N ARG A 292 -18.02 12.31 -10.88
CA ARG A 292 -17.34 11.10 -11.34
C ARG A 292 -16.34 11.40 -12.45
N GLN A 293 -16.81 12.10 -13.49
CA GLN A 293 -15.96 12.48 -14.62
C GLN A 293 -14.80 13.40 -14.18
N THR A 294 -15.06 14.30 -13.25
CA THR A 294 -14.05 15.26 -12.78
C THR A 294 -12.92 14.56 -12.04
N VAL A 295 -13.21 13.64 -11.12
CA VAL A 295 -12.12 12.98 -10.37
C VAL A 295 -11.32 12.02 -11.24
N VAL A 296 -11.95 11.28 -12.16
CA VAL A 296 -11.23 10.44 -13.11
C VAL A 296 -10.34 11.30 -14.01
N SER A 297 -10.88 12.41 -14.53
CA SER A 297 -10.11 13.35 -15.36
C SER A 297 -8.93 13.95 -14.60
N LEU A 298 -9.09 14.27 -13.32
CA LEU A 298 -8.01 14.78 -12.48
C LEU A 298 -6.83 13.79 -12.41
N GLN A 299 -7.11 12.53 -12.09
CA GLN A 299 -6.06 11.50 -12.00
C GLN A 299 -5.37 11.26 -13.35
N LEU A 300 -6.13 11.21 -14.44
CA LEU A 300 -5.58 11.09 -15.80
C LEU A 300 -4.69 12.26 -16.18
N LEU A 301 -5.14 13.49 -15.94
CA LEU A 301 -4.39 14.72 -16.26
C LEU A 301 -3.13 14.86 -15.40
N ALA A 302 -3.19 14.42 -14.15
CA ALA A 302 -2.05 14.43 -13.25
C ALA A 302 -0.99 13.37 -13.61
N GLY A 303 -1.31 12.41 -14.50
CA GLY A 303 -0.40 11.33 -14.88
C GLY A 303 -0.21 10.28 -13.79
N GLY A 304 -1.11 10.27 -12.81
CA GLY A 304 -1.18 9.24 -11.78
C GLY A 304 -1.91 7.97 -12.26
N PRO A 305 -1.92 6.90 -11.47
CA PRO A 305 -2.76 5.75 -11.75
C PRO A 305 -4.22 6.15 -11.54
N VAL A 306 -5.11 5.72 -12.42
CA VAL A 306 -6.53 5.66 -12.07
C VAL A 306 -6.74 4.36 -11.31
N ALA A 307 -6.82 4.45 -9.98
CA ALA A 307 -7.06 3.32 -9.11
C ALA A 307 -8.54 3.28 -8.74
N VAL A 308 -9.21 2.18 -9.04
CA VAL A 308 -10.64 2.02 -8.79
C VAL A 308 -10.88 0.89 -7.79
N ALA A 309 -11.83 1.08 -6.90
CA ALA A 309 -12.16 0.11 -5.86
C ALA A 309 -13.62 -0.29 -5.83
N ASP A 310 -14.46 0.24 -6.73
CA ASP A 310 -15.86 -0.20 -6.86
C ASP A 310 -15.93 -1.70 -7.13
N GLN A 311 -16.78 -2.40 -6.38
CA GLN A 311 -17.03 -3.81 -6.64
C GLN A 311 -17.87 -4.01 -7.89
N PRO A 312 -17.77 -5.19 -8.53
CA PRO A 312 -18.66 -5.53 -9.66
C PRO A 312 -20.14 -5.28 -9.40
N GLY A 313 -20.59 -5.52 -8.16
CA GLY A 313 -21.99 -5.31 -7.76
C GLY A 313 -22.38 -3.87 -7.45
N SER A 314 -21.40 -3.00 -7.13
CA SER A 314 -21.67 -1.60 -6.76
C SER A 314 -21.48 -0.60 -7.89
N ILE A 315 -20.74 -0.97 -8.94
CA ILE A 315 -20.35 -0.05 -10.02
C ILE A 315 -21.53 0.42 -10.88
N GLY A 316 -22.53 -0.43 -11.12
CA GLY A 316 -23.71 -0.08 -11.90
C GLY A 316 -23.37 0.53 -13.26
N ASN A 317 -24.01 1.65 -13.59
CA ASN A 317 -23.79 2.40 -14.84
C ASN A 317 -22.50 3.24 -14.84
N ASN A 318 -21.73 3.26 -13.74
CA ASN A 318 -20.53 4.06 -13.61
C ASN A 318 -19.34 3.51 -14.41
N LEU A 319 -19.45 2.27 -14.89
CA LEU A 319 -18.40 1.65 -15.73
C LEU A 319 -18.02 2.50 -16.95
N LYS A 320 -18.95 3.31 -17.46
CA LYS A 320 -18.69 4.24 -18.58
C LYS A 320 -17.65 5.33 -18.31
N PHE A 321 -17.26 5.56 -17.05
CA PHE A 321 -16.28 6.56 -16.66
C PHE A 321 -14.85 6.00 -16.57
N TYR A 322 -14.66 4.69 -16.64
CA TYR A 322 -13.36 4.01 -16.53
C TYR A 322 -12.68 3.70 -17.86
#